data_a799625f774155027f407d5fcaebd398
#
_entry.id   a799625f774155027f407d5fcaebd398
#
_cell.length_a   1.000
_cell.length_b   1.000
_cell.length_c   1.000
_cell.angle_alpha   90.00
_cell.angle_beta   90.00
_cell.angle_gamma   90.00
#
_symmetry.space_group_name_H-M   'P 1'
#
loop_
_entity.id
_entity.type
_entity.pdbx_description
1 polymer ?
#
loop_
_entity_poly.entity_id
_entity_poly.type
_entity_poly.pdbx_seq_one_letter_code
_entity_poly.pdbx_strand_id
1 'polypeptide(L)'
;LRDPDRLEALINHAQRPVQFIYAGKAHPADQHGKDFIRQVVEFSKRPGIRRRFFFLENYDMRIARYLVQGVDIWLNTPRRRVEASGTSGMKAAMNGVLNASILDGWWCEGYAPDCGFAIGHGEEYDDDEYADQIESAALYKLLEDDIAPLFYDRPGGGDPIAWIAMMKASIKMAAGFFTSRRMVDEYRQKFYTPASANYRELMANTGKAAYALTAQRQRLDSLWGQVRVETPQSNREISQLHSGDSFQVTCPVFLGSLQPGEVAVELCYGAADAQNQIRKPAFFPLAPSSENNGGWVNYTLTVPCPASGRFGMTARAVPSGTQWRAVSPPYITWAGPQA
;
A
#
# COMPACT_ATOMS: atom_id res chain seq x y z
N LEU A 1 -9.53 25.71 -8.21
CA LEU A 1 -10.40 26.82 -8.68
C LEU A 1 -11.56 27.13 -7.74
N ARG A 2 -11.64 26.47 -6.56
CA ARG A 2 -12.72 26.69 -5.58
C ARG A 2 -12.67 28.09 -4.93
N ASP A 3 -11.46 28.66 -4.79
CA ASP A 3 -11.23 30.01 -4.29
C ASP A 3 -10.44 30.81 -5.34
N PRO A 4 -11.14 31.43 -6.31
CA PRO A 4 -10.51 32.17 -7.41
C PRO A 4 -9.74 33.39 -6.96
N ASP A 5 -10.22 34.08 -5.92
CA ASP A 5 -9.61 35.32 -5.44
C ASP A 5 -8.29 35.02 -4.71
N ARG A 6 -8.26 33.96 -3.90
CA ARG A 6 -7.06 33.45 -3.23
C ARG A 6 -6.03 32.96 -4.24
N LEU A 7 -6.48 32.24 -5.28
CA LEU A 7 -5.63 31.80 -6.38
C LEU A 7 -5.01 32.98 -7.13
N GLU A 8 -5.79 34.02 -7.43
CA GLU A 8 -5.31 35.22 -8.10
C GLU A 8 -4.29 35.98 -7.24
N ALA A 9 -4.52 36.07 -5.93
CA ALA A 9 -3.58 36.67 -4.98
C ALA A 9 -2.24 35.91 -4.93
N LEU A 10 -2.28 34.57 -4.92
CA LEU A 10 -1.09 33.71 -4.96
C LEU A 10 -0.31 33.90 -6.29
N ILE A 11 -1.01 33.85 -7.41
CA ILE A 11 -0.43 34.03 -8.76
C ILE A 11 0.24 35.40 -8.90
N ASN A 12 -0.36 36.45 -8.36
CA ASN A 12 0.11 37.83 -8.49
C ASN A 12 0.92 38.34 -7.29
N HIS A 13 1.33 37.46 -6.38
CA HIS A 13 2.10 37.88 -5.22
C HIS A 13 3.38 38.65 -5.65
N ALA A 14 3.57 39.85 -5.13
CA ALA A 14 4.60 40.76 -5.62
C ALA A 14 6.04 40.23 -5.54
N GLN A 15 6.36 39.47 -4.49
CA GLN A 15 7.70 38.95 -4.22
C GLN A 15 7.82 37.43 -4.50
N ARG A 16 6.73 36.69 -4.48
CA ARG A 16 6.70 35.23 -4.60
C ARG A 16 5.60 34.78 -5.57
N PRO A 17 5.62 35.26 -6.83
CA PRO A 17 4.61 34.91 -7.82
C PRO A 17 4.66 33.41 -8.16
N VAL A 18 3.50 32.79 -8.35
CA VAL A 18 3.37 31.38 -8.74
C VAL A 18 2.78 31.29 -10.15
N GLN A 19 3.27 30.34 -10.93
CA GLN A 19 2.68 30.02 -12.24
C GLN A 19 2.07 28.64 -12.22
N PHE A 20 0.91 28.48 -12.86
CA PHE A 20 0.26 27.19 -13.03
C PHE A 20 0.24 26.81 -14.50
N ILE A 21 0.68 25.60 -14.79
CA ILE A 21 0.67 25.02 -16.12
C ILE A 21 -0.17 23.74 -16.07
N TYR A 22 -1.26 23.73 -16.79
CA TYR A 22 -2.11 22.56 -16.97
C TYR A 22 -1.92 21.98 -18.35
N ALA A 23 -1.86 20.66 -18.43
CA ALA A 23 -1.82 19.93 -19.69
C ALA A 23 -2.54 18.60 -19.53
N GLY A 24 -3.37 18.24 -20.50
CA GLY A 24 -4.12 16.99 -20.43
C GLY A 24 -5.10 16.82 -21.58
N LYS A 25 -5.66 15.63 -21.65
CA LYS A 25 -6.74 15.26 -22.56
C LYS A 25 -7.74 14.40 -21.80
N ALA A 26 -9.03 14.73 -21.93
CA ALA A 26 -10.09 13.85 -21.45
C ALA A 26 -10.39 12.77 -22.47
N HIS A 27 -10.76 11.58 -22.01
CA HIS A 27 -11.26 10.52 -22.89
C HIS A 27 -12.55 11.02 -23.61
N PRO A 28 -12.81 10.63 -24.88
CA PRO A 28 -14.00 11.05 -25.60
C PRO A 28 -15.33 10.81 -24.89
N ALA A 29 -15.43 9.77 -24.07
CA ALA A 29 -16.62 9.47 -23.26
C ALA A 29 -16.63 10.11 -21.88
N ASP A 30 -15.52 10.76 -21.45
CA ASP A 30 -15.40 11.41 -20.14
C ASP A 30 -15.90 12.87 -20.22
N GLN A 31 -17.20 13.07 -20.00
CA GLN A 31 -17.79 14.41 -20.01
C GLN A 31 -17.31 15.24 -18.83
N HIS A 32 -17.15 14.65 -17.65
CA HIS A 32 -16.71 15.33 -16.45
C HIS A 32 -15.29 15.90 -16.59
N GLY A 33 -14.35 15.10 -17.09
CA GLY A 33 -13.01 15.57 -17.41
C GLY A 33 -12.98 16.70 -18.45
N LYS A 34 -13.88 16.65 -19.46
CA LYS A 34 -14.02 17.76 -20.44
C LYS A 34 -14.52 19.04 -19.78
N ASP A 35 -15.42 18.94 -18.82
CA ASP A 35 -15.95 20.10 -18.11
C ASP A 35 -14.88 20.73 -17.20
N PHE A 36 -14.02 19.93 -16.56
CA PHE A 36 -12.86 20.46 -15.84
C PHE A 36 -11.88 21.18 -16.78
N ILE A 37 -11.56 20.59 -17.93
CA ILE A 37 -10.68 21.26 -18.92
C ILE A 37 -11.29 22.59 -19.35
N ARG A 38 -12.59 22.65 -19.62
CA ARG A 38 -13.30 23.90 -19.96
C ARG A 38 -13.14 24.94 -18.87
N GLN A 39 -13.37 24.58 -17.60
CA GLN A 39 -13.22 25.49 -16.46
C GLN A 39 -11.79 26.04 -16.35
N VAL A 40 -10.78 25.20 -16.51
CA VAL A 40 -9.37 25.61 -16.50
C VAL A 40 -9.07 26.57 -17.64
N VAL A 41 -9.53 26.28 -18.85
CA VAL A 41 -9.35 27.14 -20.03
C VAL A 41 -10.08 28.49 -19.88
N GLU A 42 -11.29 28.48 -19.36
CA GLU A 42 -12.04 29.72 -19.11
C GLU A 42 -11.36 30.57 -18.04
N PHE A 43 -10.90 29.95 -16.96
CA PHE A 43 -10.17 30.66 -15.92
C PHE A 43 -8.87 31.27 -16.45
N SER A 44 -8.13 30.59 -17.32
CA SER A 44 -6.87 31.08 -17.91
C SER A 44 -7.04 32.35 -18.77
N LYS A 45 -8.25 32.67 -19.21
CA LYS A 45 -8.56 33.87 -20.03
C LYS A 45 -8.72 35.14 -19.19
N ARG A 46 -8.80 35.04 -17.86
CA ARG A 46 -8.99 36.23 -17.00
C ARG A 46 -7.80 37.19 -17.15
N PRO A 47 -8.03 38.51 -17.30
CA PRO A 47 -6.97 39.47 -17.57
C PRO A 47 -5.86 39.47 -16.52
N GLY A 48 -6.18 39.34 -15.25
CA GLY A 48 -5.26 39.39 -14.11
C GLY A 48 -4.26 38.23 -14.03
N ILE A 49 -4.56 37.12 -14.67
CA ILE A 49 -3.77 35.88 -14.49
C ILE A 49 -3.24 35.27 -15.79
N ARG A 50 -3.72 35.74 -16.95
CA ARG A 50 -3.42 35.12 -18.28
C ARG A 50 -1.94 34.97 -18.62
N ARG A 51 -1.01 35.59 -17.92
CA ARG A 51 0.44 35.49 -18.11
C ARG A 51 1.11 34.49 -17.14
N ARG A 52 0.35 33.93 -16.24
CA ARG A 52 0.86 33.04 -15.17
C ARG A 52 0.01 31.81 -14.93
N PHE A 53 -1.08 31.66 -15.68
CA PHE A 53 -1.94 30.50 -15.64
C PHE A 53 -2.20 30.02 -17.07
N PHE A 54 -1.71 28.83 -17.39
CA PHE A 54 -1.67 28.33 -18.76
C PHE A 54 -2.35 26.96 -18.86
N PHE A 55 -3.03 26.75 -19.98
CA PHE A 55 -3.44 25.44 -20.43
C PHE A 55 -2.72 25.11 -21.74
N LEU A 56 -1.98 24.00 -21.75
CA LEU A 56 -1.27 23.53 -22.94
C LEU A 56 -2.14 22.52 -23.69
N GLU A 57 -2.51 22.88 -24.90
CA GLU A 57 -3.28 22.02 -25.79
C GLU A 57 -2.41 20.90 -26.38
N ASN A 58 -3.07 19.88 -26.94
CA ASN A 58 -2.42 18.78 -27.65
C ASN A 58 -1.36 18.02 -26.82
N TYR A 59 -1.61 17.87 -25.51
CA TYR A 59 -0.73 17.13 -24.63
C TYR A 59 -0.31 15.79 -25.21
N ASP A 60 1.00 15.57 -25.30
CA ASP A 60 1.65 14.37 -25.81
C ASP A 60 2.90 14.01 -25.00
N MET A 61 3.62 12.95 -25.39
CA MET A 61 4.84 12.53 -24.69
C MET A 61 5.94 13.56 -24.73
N ARG A 62 6.00 14.41 -25.76
CA ARG A 62 7.02 15.47 -25.91
C ARG A 62 6.75 16.56 -24.87
N ILE A 63 5.51 17.04 -24.78
CA ILE A 63 5.10 18.04 -23.77
C ILE A 63 5.31 17.46 -22.36
N ALA A 64 4.86 16.21 -22.12
CA ALA A 64 5.06 15.53 -20.85
C ALA A 64 6.52 15.50 -20.42
N ARG A 65 7.44 15.19 -21.35
CA ARG A 65 8.88 15.15 -21.08
C ARG A 65 9.42 16.50 -20.62
N TYR A 66 9.01 17.58 -21.27
CA TYR A 66 9.46 18.92 -20.87
C TYR A 66 8.86 19.35 -19.52
N LEU A 67 7.59 19.01 -19.26
CA LEU A 67 6.98 19.36 -17.99
C LEU A 67 7.66 18.66 -16.80
N VAL A 68 7.87 17.34 -16.88
CA VAL A 68 8.51 16.59 -15.77
C VAL A 68 10.00 16.95 -15.56
N GLN A 69 10.60 17.72 -16.46
CA GLN A 69 11.98 18.20 -16.37
C GLN A 69 12.08 19.68 -16.04
N GLY A 70 11.04 20.47 -16.28
CA GLY A 70 11.16 21.93 -16.33
C GLY A 70 10.28 22.69 -15.34
N VAL A 71 9.36 22.02 -14.61
CA VAL A 71 8.58 22.67 -13.55
C VAL A 71 9.29 22.50 -12.21
N ASP A 72 8.98 23.37 -11.26
CA ASP A 72 9.56 23.30 -9.92
C ASP A 72 8.75 22.35 -9.02
N ILE A 73 7.43 22.34 -9.21
CA ILE A 73 6.48 21.48 -8.48
C ILE A 73 5.66 20.67 -9.47
N TRP A 74 5.53 19.39 -9.16
CA TRP A 74 4.56 18.49 -9.77
C TRP A 74 3.35 18.36 -8.84
N LEU A 75 2.28 19.05 -9.19
CA LEU A 75 1.04 19.02 -8.41
C LEU A 75 0.17 17.86 -8.85
N ASN A 76 -0.25 17.03 -7.89
CA ASN A 76 -1.13 15.89 -8.11
C ASN A 76 -2.22 15.85 -7.04
N THR A 77 -3.48 15.96 -7.45
CA THR A 77 -4.64 16.05 -6.56
C THR A 77 -5.68 15.00 -6.89
N PRO A 78 -5.34 13.70 -6.81
CA PRO A 78 -6.32 12.65 -6.97
C PRO A 78 -7.28 12.63 -5.79
N ARG A 79 -8.49 12.14 -5.98
CA ARG A 79 -9.30 11.69 -4.85
C ARG A 79 -8.66 10.47 -4.24
N ARG A 80 -8.53 10.45 -2.93
CA ARG A 80 -7.88 9.35 -2.21
C ARG A 80 -8.50 7.99 -2.56
N ARG A 81 -7.66 6.96 -2.72
CA ARG A 81 -7.97 5.59 -3.16
C ARG A 81 -8.34 5.44 -4.64
N VAL A 82 -8.25 6.50 -5.43
CA VAL A 82 -8.54 6.45 -6.88
C VAL A 82 -7.27 6.42 -7.71
N GLU A 83 -6.15 6.93 -7.19
CA GLU A 83 -4.86 6.90 -7.86
C GLU A 83 -4.17 5.54 -7.66
N ALA A 84 -4.11 4.73 -8.71
CA ALA A 84 -3.50 3.40 -8.61
C ALA A 84 -1.98 3.43 -8.44
N SER A 85 -1.29 4.40 -9.03
CA SER A 85 0.18 4.51 -8.96
C SER A 85 0.68 5.95 -9.06
N GLY A 86 0.43 6.71 -10.13
CA GLY A 86 0.91 8.08 -10.32
C GLY A 86 2.34 8.17 -10.87
N THR A 87 2.64 7.41 -11.94
CA THR A 87 4.01 7.31 -12.51
C THR A 87 4.59 8.62 -13.03
N SER A 88 3.77 9.65 -13.29
CA SER A 88 4.25 10.98 -13.70
C SER A 88 5.00 11.68 -12.57
N GLY A 89 4.51 11.58 -11.33
CA GLY A 89 5.21 12.09 -10.15
C GLY A 89 6.56 11.43 -9.92
N MET A 90 6.67 10.11 -10.15
CA MET A 90 7.97 9.39 -10.09
C MET A 90 8.98 9.95 -11.09
N LYS A 91 8.53 10.24 -12.34
CA LYS A 91 9.38 10.82 -13.38
C LYS A 91 9.82 12.24 -13.01
N ALA A 92 8.91 13.05 -12.48
CA ALA A 92 9.19 14.38 -11.98
C ALA A 92 10.27 14.35 -10.87
N ALA A 93 10.07 13.49 -9.85
CA ALA A 93 11.03 13.31 -8.76
C ALA A 93 12.43 12.90 -9.24
N MET A 94 12.52 12.00 -10.23
CA MET A 94 13.81 11.59 -10.83
C MET A 94 14.53 12.74 -11.57
N ASN A 95 13.81 13.78 -11.96
CA ASN A 95 14.36 14.98 -12.59
C ASN A 95 14.57 16.14 -11.59
N GLY A 96 14.38 15.91 -10.30
CA GLY A 96 14.53 16.91 -9.25
C GLY A 96 13.32 17.81 -9.05
N VAL A 97 12.25 17.60 -9.77
CA VAL A 97 10.99 18.30 -9.55
C VAL A 97 10.33 17.77 -8.28
N LEU A 98 9.96 18.66 -7.36
CA LEU A 98 9.34 18.26 -6.11
C LEU A 98 7.86 17.93 -6.30
N ASN A 99 7.40 16.85 -5.69
CA ASN A 99 5.99 16.50 -5.70
C ASN A 99 5.24 17.24 -4.59
N ALA A 100 4.07 17.77 -4.92
CA ALA A 100 3.04 18.21 -3.96
C ALA A 100 1.78 17.41 -4.29
N SER A 101 1.45 16.42 -3.45
CA SER A 101 0.39 15.48 -3.78
C SER A 101 -0.41 15.06 -2.55
N ILE A 102 -1.68 14.75 -2.78
CA ILE A 102 -2.47 13.92 -1.87
C ILE A 102 -1.70 12.61 -1.62
N LEU A 103 -1.77 12.10 -0.39
CA LEU A 103 -1.17 10.81 -0.01
C LEU A 103 -2.00 9.66 -0.59
N ASP A 104 -1.76 9.38 -1.88
CA ASP A 104 -2.37 8.29 -2.63
C ASP A 104 -1.37 7.69 -3.63
N GLY A 105 -1.65 6.50 -4.14
CA GLY A 105 -0.76 5.80 -5.06
C GLY A 105 0.68 5.68 -4.52
N TRP A 106 1.67 5.95 -5.37
CA TRP A 106 3.09 5.85 -5.03
C TRP A 106 3.53 6.81 -3.92
N TRP A 107 2.82 7.95 -3.77
CA TRP A 107 3.19 8.96 -2.79
C TRP A 107 2.95 8.53 -1.35
N CYS A 108 2.04 7.55 -1.11
CA CYS A 108 1.93 6.88 0.19
C CYS A 108 3.20 6.13 0.59
N GLU A 109 3.98 5.65 -0.38
CA GLU A 109 5.20 4.88 -0.15
C GLU A 109 6.46 5.76 -0.21
N GLY A 110 6.43 6.79 -1.08
CA GLY A 110 7.60 7.62 -1.38
C GLY A 110 7.72 8.89 -0.55
N TYR A 111 6.64 9.34 0.07
CA TYR A 111 6.64 10.60 0.81
C TYR A 111 7.49 10.55 2.07
N ALA A 112 8.35 11.56 2.21
CA ALA A 112 8.95 11.97 3.46
C ALA A 112 9.05 13.51 3.48
N PRO A 113 9.03 14.15 4.66
CA PRO A 113 9.02 15.61 4.77
C PRO A 113 10.21 16.33 4.12
N ASP A 114 11.30 15.61 3.90
CA ASP A 114 12.52 16.13 3.29
C ASP A 114 12.60 15.91 1.78
N CYS A 115 11.63 15.23 1.14
CA CYS A 115 11.68 14.92 -0.30
C CYS A 115 10.49 15.46 -1.11
N GLY A 116 9.58 16.20 -0.50
CA GLY A 116 8.42 16.79 -1.15
C GLY A 116 7.31 17.16 -0.17
N PHE A 117 6.11 17.37 -0.66
CA PHE A 117 5.00 17.94 0.10
C PHE A 117 3.78 17.01 0.05
N ALA A 118 3.11 16.84 1.20
CA ALA A 118 1.82 16.16 1.28
C ALA A 118 0.69 17.18 1.40
N ILE A 119 -0.38 16.97 0.66
CA ILE A 119 -1.64 17.70 0.80
C ILE A 119 -2.50 16.89 1.76
N GLY A 120 -2.80 17.45 2.94
CA GLY A 120 -3.43 16.73 4.04
C GLY A 120 -2.50 15.71 4.70
N HIS A 121 -3.06 14.87 5.56
CA HIS A 121 -2.31 13.85 6.33
C HIS A 121 -2.78 12.43 6.04
N GLY A 122 -3.52 12.24 4.94
CA GLY A 122 -4.05 10.94 4.53
C GLY A 122 -5.38 10.59 5.19
N GLU A 123 -6.16 11.61 5.54
CA GLU A 123 -7.52 11.46 6.02
C GLU A 123 -8.43 10.86 4.95
N GLU A 124 -9.48 10.19 5.40
CA GLU A 124 -10.52 9.62 4.56
C GLU A 124 -11.85 10.27 4.92
N TYR A 125 -12.59 10.63 3.89
CA TYR A 125 -13.88 11.33 4.02
C TYR A 125 -14.96 10.53 3.30
N ASP A 126 -16.15 10.45 3.92
CA ASP A 126 -17.32 9.79 3.32
C ASP A 126 -18.04 10.71 2.32
N ASP A 127 -17.79 12.02 2.39
CA ASP A 127 -18.37 13.04 1.53
C ASP A 127 -17.30 13.68 0.64
N ASP A 128 -17.45 13.50 -0.67
CA ASP A 128 -16.52 14.03 -1.68
C ASP A 128 -16.44 15.54 -1.72
N GLU A 129 -17.56 16.25 -1.50
CA GLU A 129 -17.60 17.73 -1.50
C GLU A 129 -16.89 18.29 -0.28
N TYR A 130 -17.07 17.66 0.87
CA TYR A 130 -16.36 18.00 2.10
C TYR A 130 -14.86 17.71 1.97
N ALA A 131 -14.50 16.55 1.40
CA ALA A 131 -13.10 16.21 1.09
C ALA A 131 -12.44 17.29 0.21
N ASP A 132 -13.08 17.61 -0.92
CA ASP A 132 -12.58 18.63 -1.85
C ASP A 132 -12.43 20.02 -1.18
N GLN A 133 -13.30 20.37 -0.24
CA GLN A 133 -13.20 21.63 0.50
C GLN A 133 -11.98 21.65 1.42
N ILE A 134 -11.80 20.61 2.22
CA ILE A 134 -10.67 20.51 3.17
C ILE A 134 -9.35 20.41 2.42
N GLU A 135 -9.25 19.55 1.41
CA GLU A 135 -8.02 19.34 0.65
C GLU A 135 -7.64 20.57 -0.19
N SER A 136 -8.61 21.29 -0.75
CA SER A 136 -8.31 22.57 -1.43
C SER A 136 -7.76 23.61 -0.47
N ALA A 137 -8.34 23.72 0.73
CA ALA A 137 -7.84 24.66 1.76
C ALA A 137 -6.41 24.27 2.22
N ALA A 138 -6.15 22.97 2.40
CA ALA A 138 -4.83 22.45 2.73
C ALA A 138 -3.81 22.74 1.61
N LEU A 139 -4.19 22.56 0.34
CA LEU A 139 -3.35 22.88 -0.81
C LEU A 139 -2.98 24.36 -0.85
N TYR A 140 -3.95 25.27 -0.68
CA TYR A 140 -3.65 26.70 -0.67
C TYR A 140 -2.70 27.06 0.48
N LYS A 141 -2.98 26.55 1.67
CA LYS A 141 -2.10 26.76 2.83
C LYS A 141 -0.68 26.28 2.55
N LEU A 142 -0.53 25.09 1.98
CA LEU A 142 0.76 24.51 1.62
C LEU A 142 1.51 25.38 0.60
N LEU A 143 0.83 25.91 -0.40
CA LEU A 143 1.42 26.80 -1.42
C LEU A 143 1.87 28.14 -0.82
N GLU A 144 1.08 28.72 0.08
CA GLU A 144 1.30 30.04 0.67
C GLU A 144 2.35 30.02 1.78
N ASP A 145 2.27 29.04 2.68
CA ASP A 145 3.06 29.00 3.92
C ASP A 145 4.36 28.22 3.77
N ASP A 146 4.41 27.20 2.91
CA ASP A 146 5.54 26.28 2.81
C ASP A 146 6.26 26.36 1.46
N ILE A 147 5.56 26.08 0.36
CA ILE A 147 6.18 25.90 -0.97
C ILE A 147 6.76 27.22 -1.50
N ALA A 148 5.94 28.27 -1.62
CA ALA A 148 6.40 29.53 -2.18
C ALA A 148 7.44 30.21 -1.29
N PRO A 149 7.32 30.25 0.05
CA PRO A 149 8.38 30.73 0.92
C PRO A 149 9.69 29.99 0.72
N LEU A 150 9.68 28.66 0.74
CA LEU A 150 10.88 27.84 0.62
C LEU A 150 11.57 28.02 -0.74
N PHE A 151 10.79 28.11 -1.83
CA PHE A 151 11.34 28.31 -3.18
C PHE A 151 12.05 29.66 -3.33
N TYR A 152 11.50 30.71 -2.72
CA TYR A 152 12.02 32.06 -2.81
C TYR A 152 13.02 32.41 -1.70
N ASP A 153 13.24 31.52 -0.72
CA ASP A 153 14.27 31.72 0.31
C ASP A 153 15.68 31.55 -0.28
N ARG A 154 16.39 32.69 -0.36
CA ARG A 154 17.73 32.76 -0.93
C ARG A 154 18.67 33.47 0.05
N PRO A 155 19.23 32.76 1.02
CA PRO A 155 20.13 33.35 2.03
C PRO A 155 21.28 34.10 1.35
N GLY A 156 21.46 35.38 1.72
CA GLY A 156 22.49 36.23 1.14
C GLY A 156 22.34 36.53 -0.38
N GLY A 157 21.15 36.31 -0.96
CA GLY A 157 20.89 36.52 -2.39
C GLY A 157 21.45 35.43 -3.31
N GLY A 158 21.89 34.29 -2.74
CA GLY A 158 22.45 33.15 -3.46
C GLY A 158 21.40 32.11 -3.90
N ASP A 159 21.81 30.86 -3.91
CA ASP A 159 20.95 29.73 -4.26
C ASP A 159 19.93 29.37 -3.17
N PRO A 160 18.77 28.81 -3.51
CA PRO A 160 17.78 28.33 -2.57
C PRO A 160 18.24 26.99 -1.95
N ILE A 161 19.15 27.05 -0.98
CA ILE A 161 19.86 25.88 -0.43
C ILE A 161 18.91 24.80 0.11
N ALA A 162 17.87 25.20 0.85
CA ALA A 162 16.90 24.27 1.42
C ALA A 162 16.06 23.58 0.32
N TRP A 163 15.67 24.32 -0.71
CA TRP A 163 14.99 23.77 -1.89
C TRP A 163 15.86 22.73 -2.61
N ILE A 164 17.12 23.07 -2.87
CA ILE A 164 18.08 22.18 -3.53
C ILE A 164 18.34 20.92 -2.68
N ALA A 165 18.40 21.04 -1.36
CA ALA A 165 18.52 19.89 -0.47
C ALA A 165 17.33 18.93 -0.63
N MET A 166 16.10 19.45 -0.68
CA MET A 166 14.89 18.67 -0.90
C MET A 166 14.87 18.03 -2.30
N MET A 167 15.29 18.75 -3.35
CA MET A 167 15.46 18.18 -4.70
C MET A 167 16.39 16.96 -4.69
N LYS A 168 17.55 17.06 -4.02
CA LYS A 168 18.50 15.95 -3.90
C LYS A 168 17.93 14.77 -3.13
N ALA A 169 17.19 15.00 -2.06
CA ALA A 169 16.50 13.95 -1.30
C ALA A 169 15.43 13.27 -2.16
N SER A 170 14.63 14.03 -2.92
CA SER A 170 13.63 13.52 -3.85
C SER A 170 14.25 12.63 -4.93
N ILE A 171 15.34 13.08 -5.58
CA ILE A 171 16.06 12.26 -6.57
C ILE A 171 16.57 10.96 -5.93
N LYS A 172 17.20 11.05 -4.76
CA LYS A 172 17.73 9.88 -4.05
C LYS A 172 16.64 8.86 -3.71
N MET A 173 15.50 9.32 -3.21
CA MET A 173 14.35 8.49 -2.90
C MET A 173 13.81 7.82 -4.18
N ALA A 174 13.53 8.61 -5.23
CA ALA A 174 12.95 8.09 -6.46
C ALA A 174 13.89 7.11 -7.19
N ALA A 175 15.17 7.46 -7.31
CA ALA A 175 16.18 6.61 -7.94
C ALA A 175 16.51 5.34 -7.12
N GLY A 176 16.34 5.39 -5.81
CA GLY A 176 16.56 4.22 -4.94
C GLY A 176 15.40 3.22 -4.96
N PHE A 177 14.16 3.71 -4.92
CA PHE A 177 13.00 2.86 -4.65
C PHE A 177 12.04 2.70 -5.85
N PHE A 178 11.95 3.68 -6.75
CA PHE A 178 10.92 3.69 -7.79
C PHE A 178 11.48 3.50 -9.21
N THR A 179 12.56 2.73 -9.32
CA THR A 179 13.13 2.37 -10.62
C THR A 179 12.52 1.09 -11.17
N SER A 180 12.34 1.03 -12.49
CA SER A 180 11.92 -0.18 -13.20
C SER A 180 12.92 -1.34 -13.00
N ARG A 181 14.22 -1.05 -12.82
CA ARG A 181 15.24 -2.07 -12.52
C ARG A 181 14.92 -2.80 -11.21
N ARG A 182 14.66 -2.05 -10.12
CA ARG A 182 14.28 -2.67 -8.82
C ARG A 182 13.01 -3.48 -8.98
N MET A 183 11.98 -2.90 -9.60
CA MET A 183 10.69 -3.56 -9.83
C MET A 183 10.87 -4.91 -10.55
N VAL A 184 11.60 -4.92 -11.68
CA VAL A 184 11.83 -6.15 -12.44
C VAL A 184 12.62 -7.17 -11.65
N ASP A 185 13.63 -6.74 -10.88
CA ASP A 185 14.45 -7.64 -10.07
C ASP A 185 13.64 -8.28 -8.93
N GLU A 186 12.82 -7.49 -8.25
CA GLU A 186 11.90 -8.01 -7.23
C GLU A 186 10.84 -8.95 -7.82
N TYR A 187 10.27 -8.62 -8.98
CA TYR A 187 9.32 -9.50 -9.67
C TYR A 187 9.98 -10.80 -10.09
N ARG A 188 11.22 -10.74 -10.59
CA ARG A 188 11.99 -11.93 -10.92
C ARG A 188 12.19 -12.83 -9.70
N GLN A 189 12.56 -12.24 -8.58
CA GLN A 189 12.86 -12.99 -7.35
C GLN A 189 11.59 -13.52 -6.67
N LYS A 190 10.55 -12.69 -6.57
CA LYS A 190 9.34 -13.00 -5.79
C LYS A 190 8.30 -13.80 -6.59
N PHE A 191 8.26 -13.66 -7.93
CA PHE A 191 7.21 -14.22 -8.76
C PHE A 191 7.74 -15.09 -9.91
N TYR A 192 8.55 -14.56 -10.82
CA TYR A 192 8.88 -15.27 -12.06
C TYR A 192 9.73 -16.49 -11.82
N THR A 193 10.78 -16.37 -11.02
CA THR A 193 11.67 -17.53 -10.70
C THR A 193 10.93 -18.60 -9.91
N PRO A 194 10.19 -18.28 -8.82
CA PRO A 194 9.37 -19.28 -8.12
C PRO A 194 8.29 -19.91 -8.99
N ALA A 195 7.57 -19.12 -9.79
CA ALA A 195 6.54 -19.63 -10.69
C ALA A 195 7.12 -20.59 -11.75
N SER A 196 8.26 -20.23 -12.33
CA SER A 196 8.95 -21.10 -13.30
C SER A 196 9.46 -22.40 -12.67
N ALA A 197 9.97 -22.34 -11.44
CA ALA A 197 10.39 -23.52 -10.69
C ALA A 197 9.20 -24.43 -10.39
N ASN A 198 8.12 -23.87 -9.89
CA ASN A 198 6.89 -24.57 -9.57
C ASN A 198 6.26 -25.24 -10.82
N TYR A 199 6.23 -24.51 -11.95
CA TYR A 199 5.77 -25.07 -13.21
C TYR A 199 6.60 -26.29 -13.65
N ARG A 200 7.94 -26.20 -13.57
CA ARG A 200 8.83 -27.32 -13.93
C ARG A 200 8.62 -28.53 -13.02
N GLU A 201 8.44 -28.31 -11.72
CA GLU A 201 8.14 -29.39 -10.76
C GLU A 201 6.80 -30.06 -11.09
N LEU A 202 5.75 -29.29 -11.29
CA LEU A 202 4.41 -29.81 -11.58
C LEU A 202 4.34 -30.57 -12.90
N MET A 203 5.09 -30.11 -13.92
CA MET A 203 5.08 -30.71 -15.26
C MET A 203 6.10 -31.83 -15.44
N ALA A 204 6.98 -32.06 -14.48
CA ALA A 204 7.91 -33.19 -14.52
C ALA A 204 7.16 -34.54 -14.62
N ASN A 205 7.80 -35.53 -15.25
CA ASN A 205 7.26 -36.87 -15.39
C ASN A 205 5.81 -36.87 -15.97
N THR A 206 5.64 -36.17 -17.09
CA THR A 206 4.35 -36.03 -17.78
C THR A 206 3.22 -35.43 -16.92
N GLY A 207 3.58 -34.54 -15.98
CA GLY A 207 2.62 -33.81 -15.15
C GLY A 207 2.09 -34.61 -13.94
N LYS A 208 2.79 -35.64 -13.51
CA LYS A 208 2.36 -36.48 -12.37
C LYS A 208 2.03 -35.65 -11.11
N ALA A 209 2.86 -34.65 -10.79
CA ALA A 209 2.61 -33.77 -9.65
C ALA A 209 1.39 -32.87 -9.84
N ALA A 210 1.14 -32.39 -11.07
CA ALA A 210 -0.04 -31.61 -11.38
C ALA A 210 -1.35 -32.41 -11.26
N TYR A 211 -1.34 -33.67 -11.72
CA TYR A 211 -2.49 -34.57 -11.52
C TYR A 211 -2.75 -34.86 -10.04
N ALA A 212 -1.70 -35.11 -9.27
CA ALA A 212 -1.83 -35.33 -7.83
C ALA A 212 -2.40 -34.09 -7.11
N LEU A 213 -1.94 -32.91 -7.44
CA LEU A 213 -2.45 -31.65 -6.91
C LEU A 213 -3.93 -31.41 -7.29
N THR A 214 -4.30 -31.75 -8.52
CA THR A 214 -5.69 -31.65 -8.97
C THR A 214 -6.60 -32.60 -8.18
N ALA A 215 -6.19 -33.84 -7.98
CA ALA A 215 -6.94 -34.80 -7.16
C ALA A 215 -7.05 -34.35 -5.70
N GLN A 216 -5.99 -33.81 -5.12
CA GLN A 216 -6.00 -33.23 -3.78
C GLN A 216 -6.98 -32.05 -3.70
N ARG A 217 -6.98 -31.16 -4.70
CA ARG A 217 -7.92 -30.03 -4.77
C ARG A 217 -9.37 -30.50 -4.80
N GLN A 218 -9.71 -31.46 -5.64
CA GLN A 218 -11.07 -32.02 -5.71
C GLN A 218 -11.51 -32.63 -4.35
N ARG A 219 -10.59 -33.28 -3.67
CA ARG A 219 -10.85 -33.81 -2.32
C ARG A 219 -11.07 -32.70 -1.29
N LEU A 220 -10.25 -31.64 -1.32
CA LEU A 220 -10.40 -30.49 -0.43
C LEU A 220 -11.71 -29.73 -0.72
N ASP A 221 -12.06 -29.51 -2.00
CA ASP A 221 -13.33 -28.88 -2.39
C ASP A 221 -14.55 -29.58 -1.78
N SER A 222 -14.50 -30.91 -1.66
CA SER A 222 -15.60 -31.69 -1.11
C SER A 222 -15.62 -31.79 0.42
N LEU A 223 -14.47 -31.65 1.08
CA LEU A 223 -14.34 -31.96 2.51
C LEU A 223 -13.97 -30.77 3.39
N TRP A 224 -13.38 -29.69 2.83
CA TRP A 224 -12.86 -28.58 3.63
C TRP A 224 -13.91 -27.83 4.42
N GLY A 225 -15.15 -27.78 3.94
CA GLY A 225 -16.28 -27.16 4.65
C GLY A 225 -16.62 -27.81 6.00
N GLN A 226 -16.05 -29.00 6.30
CA GLN A 226 -16.20 -29.68 7.59
C GLN A 226 -15.15 -29.23 8.61
N VAL A 227 -14.02 -28.65 8.17
CA VAL A 227 -12.90 -28.30 9.05
C VAL A 227 -13.31 -27.18 10.01
N ARG A 228 -13.10 -27.41 11.31
CA ARG A 228 -13.32 -26.41 12.37
C ARG A 228 -12.09 -26.33 13.25
N VAL A 229 -11.74 -25.12 13.64
CA VAL A 229 -10.60 -24.83 14.51
C VAL A 229 -11.13 -24.19 15.78
N GLU A 230 -10.88 -24.81 16.92
CA GLU A 230 -11.20 -24.24 18.21
C GLU A 230 -10.19 -23.20 18.64
N THR A 231 -10.58 -22.35 19.58
CA THR A 231 -9.67 -21.37 20.15
C THR A 231 -8.48 -22.07 20.82
N PRO A 232 -7.23 -21.71 20.46
CA PRO A 232 -6.04 -22.31 21.06
C PRO A 232 -6.00 -22.01 22.56
N GLN A 233 -5.65 -23.01 23.35
CA GLN A 233 -5.60 -22.95 24.82
C GLN A 233 -4.15 -23.08 25.31
N SER A 234 -3.80 -22.32 26.34
CA SER A 234 -2.53 -22.41 27.03
C SER A 234 -2.63 -23.35 28.23
N ASN A 235 -1.60 -24.15 28.47
CA ASN A 235 -1.49 -24.98 29.69
C ASN A 235 -1.08 -24.18 30.94
N ARG A 236 -0.80 -22.87 30.80
CA ARG A 236 -0.44 -21.97 31.89
C ARG A 236 -1.31 -20.70 31.85
N GLU A 237 -1.50 -20.11 32.99
CA GLU A 237 -2.13 -18.78 33.10
C GLU A 237 -1.26 -17.74 32.41
N ILE A 238 -1.77 -17.16 31.30
CA ILE A 238 -1.00 -16.25 30.44
C ILE A 238 -0.59 -14.99 31.18
N SER A 239 -1.39 -14.53 32.14
CA SER A 239 -1.12 -13.35 32.99
C SER A 239 0.08 -13.49 33.92
N GLN A 240 0.51 -14.73 34.15
CA GLN A 240 1.63 -15.06 35.08
C GLN A 240 2.93 -15.43 34.34
N LEU A 241 2.96 -15.29 33.02
CA LEU A 241 4.14 -15.59 32.22
C LEU A 241 5.14 -14.42 32.23
N HIS A 242 6.43 -14.74 32.33
CA HIS A 242 7.53 -13.79 32.29
C HIS A 242 8.34 -13.95 31.00
N SER A 243 9.08 -12.92 30.64
CA SER A 243 10.04 -13.00 29.53
C SER A 243 11.07 -14.11 29.79
N GLY A 244 11.26 -14.98 28.81
CA GLY A 244 12.10 -16.17 28.93
C GLY A 244 11.37 -17.46 29.31
N ASP A 245 10.13 -17.36 29.78
CA ASP A 245 9.28 -18.54 29.99
C ASP A 245 8.87 -19.21 28.68
N SER A 246 8.35 -20.42 28.79
CA SER A 246 7.65 -21.09 27.71
C SER A 246 6.33 -21.71 28.19
N PHE A 247 5.40 -21.82 27.30
CA PHE A 247 4.11 -22.44 27.57
C PHE A 247 3.68 -23.34 26.39
N GLN A 248 2.90 -24.36 26.69
CA GLN A 248 2.34 -25.21 25.66
C GLN A 248 0.98 -24.70 25.23
N VAL A 249 0.79 -24.61 23.92
CA VAL A 249 -0.50 -24.32 23.28
C VAL A 249 -1.07 -25.61 22.75
N THR A 250 -2.35 -25.86 23.02
CA THR A 250 -3.13 -26.94 22.45
C THR A 250 -4.29 -26.35 21.66
N CYS A 251 -4.47 -26.78 20.42
CA CYS A 251 -5.54 -26.36 19.53
C CYS A 251 -6.33 -27.57 19.04
N PRO A 252 -7.56 -27.82 19.50
CA PRO A 252 -8.41 -28.86 18.95
C PRO A 252 -8.89 -28.46 17.56
N VAL A 253 -8.80 -29.38 16.61
CA VAL A 253 -9.24 -29.19 15.23
C VAL A 253 -10.11 -30.38 14.81
N PHE A 254 -11.29 -30.08 14.30
CA PHE A 254 -12.14 -31.08 13.67
C PHE A 254 -11.77 -31.19 12.20
N LEU A 255 -11.32 -32.35 11.80
CA LEU A 255 -10.88 -32.65 10.43
C LEU A 255 -11.95 -33.32 9.58
N GLY A 256 -13.03 -33.84 10.21
CA GLY A 256 -14.03 -34.68 9.55
C GLY A 256 -13.41 -35.92 8.92
N SER A 257 -13.48 -36.01 7.60
CA SER A 257 -12.93 -37.12 6.81
C SER A 257 -11.50 -36.86 6.29
N LEU A 258 -10.91 -35.71 6.59
CA LEU A 258 -9.52 -35.40 6.26
C LEU A 258 -8.57 -36.07 7.27
N GLN A 259 -7.38 -36.45 6.79
CA GLN A 259 -6.34 -36.99 7.65
C GLN A 259 -5.44 -35.87 8.19
N PRO A 260 -4.79 -36.05 9.35
CA PRO A 260 -3.86 -35.08 9.90
C PRO A 260 -2.73 -34.63 8.94
N GLY A 261 -2.30 -35.54 8.07
CA GLY A 261 -1.29 -35.25 7.06
C GLY A 261 -1.78 -34.39 5.88
N GLU A 262 -3.08 -34.22 5.72
CA GLU A 262 -3.68 -33.39 4.67
C GLU A 262 -3.89 -31.93 5.13
N VAL A 263 -3.78 -31.67 6.44
CA VAL A 263 -4.06 -30.36 7.05
C VAL A 263 -2.85 -29.91 7.88
N ALA A 264 -2.39 -28.71 7.63
CA ALA A 264 -1.41 -28.04 8.48
C ALA A 264 -2.15 -27.04 9.39
N VAL A 265 -1.85 -27.08 10.68
CA VAL A 265 -2.39 -26.12 11.66
C VAL A 265 -1.28 -25.19 12.09
N GLU A 266 -1.56 -23.90 12.04
CA GLU A 266 -0.58 -22.84 12.33
C GLU A 266 -1.09 -21.92 13.45
N LEU A 267 -0.28 -21.71 14.46
CA LEU A 267 -0.49 -20.68 15.47
C LEU A 267 -0.06 -19.34 14.90
N CYS A 268 -0.98 -18.38 14.85
CA CYS A 268 -0.72 -16.98 14.57
C CYS A 268 -0.47 -16.26 15.89
N TYR A 269 0.76 -15.78 16.11
CA TYR A 269 1.21 -15.19 17.38
C TYR A 269 1.97 -13.91 17.13
N GLY A 270 1.74 -12.87 17.94
CA GLY A 270 2.43 -11.60 17.82
C GLY A 270 1.99 -10.57 18.84
N ALA A 271 2.67 -9.42 18.86
CA ALA A 271 2.30 -8.29 19.70
C ALA A 271 0.88 -7.79 19.36
N ALA A 272 0.09 -7.51 20.40
CA ALA A 272 -1.27 -7.00 20.25
C ALA A 272 -1.31 -5.49 20.58
N ASP A 273 -2.06 -4.74 19.77
CA ASP A 273 -2.30 -3.32 19.99
C ASP A 273 -3.46 -3.06 20.98
N ALA A 274 -3.80 -1.80 21.17
CA ALA A 274 -4.88 -1.38 22.08
C ALA A 274 -6.27 -1.89 21.65
N GLN A 275 -6.46 -2.18 20.37
CA GLN A 275 -7.67 -2.72 19.77
C GLN A 275 -7.70 -4.26 19.73
N ASN A 276 -6.77 -4.95 20.40
CA ASN A 276 -6.57 -6.39 20.38
C ASN A 276 -6.23 -6.98 18.99
N GLN A 277 -5.70 -6.17 18.07
CA GLN A 277 -5.23 -6.63 16.78
C GLN A 277 -3.80 -7.11 16.88
N ILE A 278 -3.52 -8.31 16.36
CA ILE A 278 -2.15 -8.84 16.29
C ILE A 278 -1.38 -8.08 15.19
N ARG A 279 -0.34 -7.37 15.59
CA ARG A 279 0.54 -6.63 14.67
C ARG A 279 1.74 -7.49 14.27
N LYS A 280 2.06 -7.50 12.97
CA LYS A 280 3.17 -8.29 12.41
C LYS A 280 3.17 -9.74 12.89
N PRO A 281 2.08 -10.50 12.65
CA PRO A 281 1.97 -11.87 13.14
C PRO A 281 3.06 -12.78 12.57
N ALA A 282 3.56 -13.68 13.41
CA ALA A 282 4.34 -14.83 12.98
C ALA A 282 3.47 -16.10 13.02
N PHE A 283 3.73 -17.03 12.09
CA PHE A 283 3.00 -18.28 11.99
C PHE A 283 3.93 -19.44 12.37
N PHE A 284 3.48 -20.24 13.32
CA PHE A 284 4.23 -21.38 13.83
C PHE A 284 3.42 -22.66 13.62
N PRO A 285 4.00 -23.72 13.00
CA PRO A 285 3.30 -24.96 12.80
C PRO A 285 3.08 -25.69 14.14
N LEU A 286 1.87 -26.18 14.34
CA LEU A 286 1.56 -27.08 15.44
C LEU A 286 1.64 -28.53 14.96
N ALA A 287 2.12 -29.41 15.82
CA ALA A 287 2.19 -30.84 15.56
C ALA A 287 0.90 -31.54 16.00
N PRO A 288 0.34 -32.48 15.21
CA PRO A 288 -0.80 -33.27 15.64
C PRO A 288 -0.39 -34.23 16.77
N SER A 289 -1.26 -34.37 17.77
CA SER A 289 -1.15 -35.43 18.76
C SER A 289 -1.59 -36.77 18.15
N SER A 290 -1.20 -37.88 18.77
CA SER A 290 -1.45 -39.23 18.25
C SER A 290 -2.91 -39.70 18.32
N GLU A 291 -3.83 -38.94 18.94
CA GLU A 291 -5.21 -39.35 19.16
C GLU A 291 -6.17 -38.62 18.23
N ASN A 292 -6.86 -39.44 17.40
CA ASN A 292 -8.02 -38.95 16.64
C ASN A 292 -9.31 -39.50 17.32
N ASN A 293 -10.06 -38.62 17.94
CA ASN A 293 -11.31 -38.98 18.63
C ASN A 293 -12.50 -38.43 17.86
N GLY A 294 -13.15 -39.28 17.05
CA GLY A 294 -14.35 -38.89 16.31
C GLY A 294 -14.18 -37.77 15.31
N GLY A 295 -13.00 -37.68 14.66
CA GLY A 295 -12.65 -36.62 13.71
C GLY A 295 -11.98 -35.40 14.34
N TRP A 296 -11.82 -35.35 15.65
CA TRP A 296 -11.08 -34.33 16.38
C TRP A 296 -9.63 -34.74 16.60
N VAL A 297 -8.73 -33.82 16.34
CA VAL A 297 -7.29 -33.99 16.56
C VAL A 297 -6.77 -32.78 17.32
N ASN A 298 -6.01 -33.03 18.40
CA ASN A 298 -5.34 -31.96 19.12
C ASN A 298 -3.98 -31.67 18.45
N TYR A 299 -3.75 -30.40 18.17
CA TYR A 299 -2.48 -29.90 17.66
C TYR A 299 -1.76 -29.12 18.76
N THR A 300 -0.47 -29.35 18.94
CA THR A 300 0.30 -28.78 20.05
C THR A 300 1.57 -28.09 19.59
N LEU A 301 1.97 -27.06 20.33
CA LEU A 301 3.23 -26.33 20.13
C LEU A 301 3.72 -25.76 21.46
N THR A 302 5.03 -25.81 21.71
CA THR A 302 5.64 -25.04 22.80
C THR A 302 6.10 -23.69 22.28
N VAL A 303 5.58 -22.61 22.88
CA VAL A 303 5.82 -21.22 22.47
C VAL A 303 6.70 -20.54 23.52
N PRO A 304 7.82 -19.91 23.14
CA PRO A 304 8.60 -19.09 24.06
C PRO A 304 7.95 -17.71 24.25
N CYS A 305 8.12 -17.11 25.41
CA CYS A 305 7.79 -15.73 25.72
C CYS A 305 8.98 -14.82 25.38
N PRO A 306 9.07 -14.19 24.20
CA PRO A 306 10.29 -13.53 23.76
C PRO A 306 10.53 -12.17 24.44
N ALA A 307 9.48 -11.53 24.95
CA ALA A 307 9.54 -10.19 25.52
C ALA A 307 8.37 -9.94 26.47
N SER A 308 8.48 -8.90 27.28
CA SER A 308 7.35 -8.35 28.04
C SER A 308 6.43 -7.54 27.14
N GLY A 309 5.14 -7.53 27.44
CA GLY A 309 4.15 -6.78 26.68
C GLY A 309 2.87 -7.56 26.47
N ARG A 310 1.95 -6.97 25.71
CA ARG A 310 0.68 -7.59 25.34
C ARG A 310 0.86 -8.38 24.06
N PHE A 311 0.52 -9.65 24.08
CA PHE A 311 0.56 -10.55 22.93
C PHE A 311 -0.82 -11.15 22.69
N GLY A 312 -1.11 -11.43 21.42
CA GLY A 312 -2.30 -12.13 20.99
C GLY A 312 -1.93 -13.43 20.30
N MET A 313 -2.82 -14.42 20.38
CA MET A 313 -2.70 -15.65 19.61
C MET A 313 -4.05 -16.07 19.04
N THR A 314 -4.02 -16.65 17.87
CA THR A 314 -5.12 -17.40 17.25
C THR A 314 -4.54 -18.54 16.44
N ALA A 315 -5.37 -19.42 15.91
CA ALA A 315 -4.91 -20.52 15.08
C ALA A 315 -5.69 -20.58 13.76
N ARG A 316 -5.06 -21.20 12.75
CA ARG A 316 -5.73 -21.50 11.49
C ARG A 316 -5.35 -22.88 10.99
N ALA A 317 -6.27 -23.50 10.29
CA ALA A 317 -6.02 -24.70 9.49
C ALA A 317 -5.87 -24.30 8.02
N VAL A 318 -4.90 -24.89 7.33
CA VAL A 318 -4.65 -24.75 5.89
C VAL A 318 -4.31 -26.13 5.33
N PRO A 319 -4.44 -26.38 4.01
CA PRO A 319 -3.96 -27.62 3.42
C PRO A 319 -2.47 -27.82 3.62
N SER A 320 -2.07 -29.05 3.86
CA SER A 320 -0.63 -29.38 3.93
C SER A 320 0.02 -29.36 2.55
N GLY A 321 1.30 -28.95 2.50
CA GLY A 321 2.08 -28.83 1.29
C GLY A 321 2.40 -27.39 0.90
N THR A 322 3.58 -27.21 0.31
CA THR A 322 4.10 -25.88 -0.05
C THR A 322 3.32 -25.19 -1.18
N GLN A 323 2.70 -25.97 -2.05
CA GLN A 323 1.90 -25.48 -3.17
C GLN A 323 0.69 -24.65 -2.72
N TRP A 324 0.12 -24.99 -1.56
CA TRP A 324 -1.07 -24.32 -1.02
C TRP A 324 -0.76 -23.00 -0.30
N ARG A 325 0.49 -22.74 0.06
CA ARG A 325 0.90 -21.48 0.69
C ARG A 325 0.78 -20.27 -0.25
N ALA A 326 0.85 -20.51 -1.55
CA ALA A 326 0.73 -19.47 -2.57
C ALA A 326 -0.70 -19.35 -3.13
N VAL A 327 -1.58 -20.29 -2.80
CA VAL A 327 -2.98 -20.28 -3.25
C VAL A 327 -3.84 -19.70 -2.14
N SER A 328 -4.42 -18.58 -2.41
CA SER A 328 -5.34 -17.87 -1.55
C SER A 328 -6.61 -18.69 -1.20
N PRO A 329 -7.32 -18.34 -0.15
CA PRO A 329 -8.52 -19.05 0.33
C PRO A 329 -9.48 -19.42 -0.81
N PRO A 330 -10.03 -20.65 -0.85
CA PRO A 330 -11.08 -20.99 0.10
C PRO A 330 -10.67 -21.98 1.21
N TYR A 331 -9.44 -22.43 1.28
CA TYR A 331 -9.07 -23.47 2.24
C TYR A 331 -8.30 -22.90 3.45
N ILE A 332 -8.84 -21.87 4.08
CA ILE A 332 -8.35 -21.35 5.36
C ILE A 332 -9.51 -21.32 6.35
N THR A 333 -9.35 -22.03 7.46
CA THR A 333 -10.30 -21.98 8.57
C THR A 333 -9.59 -21.42 9.79
N TRP A 334 -10.07 -20.27 10.27
CA TRP A 334 -9.56 -19.64 11.48
C TRP A 334 -10.29 -20.14 12.72
N ALA A 335 -9.56 -20.14 13.84
CA ALA A 335 -10.19 -20.30 15.14
C ALA A 335 -11.19 -19.17 15.40
N GLY A 336 -12.39 -19.53 15.78
CA GLY A 336 -13.44 -18.58 16.07
C GLY A 336 -14.46 -19.18 17.03
N PRO A 337 -15.29 -18.34 17.68
CA PRO A 337 -16.46 -18.86 18.36
C PRO A 337 -17.34 -19.57 17.33
N GLN A 338 -17.76 -20.78 17.65
CA GLN A 338 -18.74 -21.48 16.81
C GLN A 338 -20.04 -20.66 16.79
N ALA A 339 -20.58 -20.41 15.58
CA ALA A 339 -21.86 -19.79 15.39
C ALA A 339 -23.00 -20.78 15.81
#